data_ab798e748e99065bb1f4bee334a2ab36
#
_entry.id   ab798e748e99065bb1f4bee334a2ab36
#
_cell.length_a   1.000
_cell.length_b   1.000
_cell.length_c   1.000
_cell.angle_alpha   90.00
_cell.angle_beta   90.00
_cell.angle_gamma   90.00
#
_symmetry.space_group_name_H-M   'P 1'
#
loop_
_entity.id
_entity.type
_entity.pdbx_description
1 polymer ?
#
loop_
_entity_poly.entity_id
_entity_poly.type
_entity_poly.pdbx_seq_one_letter_code
_entity_poly.pdbx_strand_id
1 'polypeptide(L)' 'MNNSNTTLYIVAAVIILHFLVGFGFLIYKMTKKNDKKNEQ' A
#
# COMPACT_ATOMS: atom_id res chain seq x y z
N MET A 1 19.85 22.22 7.78
CA MET A 1 18.94 22.55 8.17
C MET A 1 17.71 21.99 7.74
N ASN A 2 17.26 22.36 6.83
CA ASN A 2 16.06 21.87 6.36
C ASN A 2 16.14 20.49 5.87
N ASN A 3 17.30 20.00 5.63
CA ASN A 3 17.46 18.67 5.13
C ASN A 3 16.87 17.66 6.06
N SER A 4 16.95 17.91 7.33
CA SER A 4 16.42 16.99 8.30
C SER A 4 14.95 16.74 8.08
N ASN A 5 14.24 17.81 7.87
CA ASN A 5 12.82 17.70 7.67
C ASN A 5 12.50 16.97 6.38
N THR A 6 13.24 17.28 5.34
CA THR A 6 13.01 16.67 4.05
C THR A 6 13.20 15.17 4.15
N THR A 7 14.25 14.76 4.82
CA THR A 7 14.54 13.35 4.94
C THR A 7 13.41 12.64 5.66
N LEU A 8 12.93 13.24 6.72
CA LEU A 8 11.83 12.65 7.47
C LEU A 8 10.61 12.50 6.60
N TYR A 9 10.35 13.51 5.81
CA TYR A 9 9.19 13.49 4.96
C TYR A 9 9.30 12.37 3.93
N ILE A 10 10.45 12.21 3.35
CA ILE A 10 10.64 11.18 2.34
C ILE A 10 10.46 9.79 2.95
N VAL A 11 11.02 9.59 4.13
CA VAL A 11 10.90 8.30 4.78
C VAL A 11 9.44 7.99 5.05
N ALA A 12 8.72 8.97 5.56
CA ALA A 12 7.33 8.77 5.87
C ALA A 12 6.55 8.45 4.60
N ALA A 13 6.86 9.15 3.54
CA ALA A 13 6.15 8.94 2.28
C ALA A 13 6.39 7.53 1.77
N VAL A 14 7.61 7.06 1.90
CA VAL A 14 7.94 5.73 1.43
C VAL A 14 7.17 4.68 2.23
N ILE A 15 7.10 4.88 3.52
CA ILE A 15 6.38 3.93 4.37
C ILE A 15 4.92 3.90 4.01
N ILE A 16 4.34 5.07 3.84
CA ILE A 16 2.93 5.14 3.51
C ILE A 16 2.67 4.49 2.17
N LEU A 17 3.53 4.77 1.21
CA LEU A 17 3.35 4.21 -0.12
C LEU A 17 3.42 2.69 -0.05
N HIS A 18 4.36 2.17 0.72
CA HIS A 18 4.50 0.74 0.86
C HIS A 18 3.24 0.13 1.45
N PHE A 19 2.72 0.79 2.46
CA PHE A 19 1.52 0.29 3.12
C PHE A 19 0.35 0.26 2.15
N LEU A 20 0.18 1.33 1.40
CA LEU A 20 -0.93 1.40 0.48
C LEU A 20 -0.82 0.32 -0.60
N VAL A 21 0.36 0.18 -1.14
CA VAL A 21 0.56 -0.80 -2.21
C VAL A 21 0.34 -2.21 -1.68
N GLY A 22 0.92 -2.50 -0.52
CA GLY A 22 0.78 -3.82 0.06
C GLY A 22 -0.66 -4.15 0.38
N PHE A 23 -1.33 -3.22 1.02
CA PHE A 23 -2.71 -3.44 1.40
C PHE A 23 -3.59 -3.57 0.15
N GLY A 24 -3.37 -2.70 -0.80
CA GLY A 24 -4.14 -2.73 -2.03
C GLY A 24 -4.00 -4.06 -2.74
N PHE A 25 -2.80 -4.56 -2.76
CA PHE A 25 -2.54 -5.81 -3.42
C PHE A 25 -3.28 -6.95 -2.73
N LEU A 26 -3.23 -6.95 -1.41
CA LEU A 26 -3.89 -7.98 -0.64
C LEU A 26 -5.39 -7.95 -0.86
N ILE A 27 -5.95 -6.77 -0.81
CA ILE A 27 -7.38 -6.63 -0.99
C ILE A 27 -7.78 -7.05 -2.40
N TYR A 28 -6.99 -6.65 -3.37
CA TYR A 28 -7.28 -7.00 -4.75
C TYR A 28 -7.30 -8.51 -4.92
N LYS A 29 -6.30 -9.16 -4.37
CA LYS A 29 -6.22 -10.59 -4.49
C LYS A 29 -7.40 -11.28 -3.81
N MET A 30 -7.74 -10.80 -2.64
CA MET A 30 -8.84 -11.39 -1.92
C MET A 30 -10.15 -11.18 -2.64
N THR A 31 -10.36 -9.99 -3.12
CA THR A 31 -11.60 -9.69 -3.80
C THR A 31 -11.73 -10.52 -5.06
N LYS A 32 -10.65 -10.62 -5.79
CA LYS A 32 -10.71 -11.36 -7.02
C LYS A 32 -11.01 -12.82 -6.74
N LYS A 33 -10.37 -13.36 -5.74
CA LYS A 33 -10.58 -14.73 -5.42
C LYS A 33 -12.02 -14.95 -5.00
N ASN A 34 -12.53 -14.05 -4.20
CA ASN A 34 -13.88 -14.18 -3.73
C ASN A 34 -14.87 -14.14 -4.91
N ASP A 35 -14.61 -13.23 -5.81
CA ASP A 35 -15.46 -13.08 -6.95
C ASP A 35 -15.50 -14.36 -7.75
N LYS A 36 -14.37 -14.95 -7.96
CA LYS A 36 -14.29 -16.14 -8.69
C LYS A 36 -15.11 -17.24 -8.03
N LYS A 37 -14.96 -17.37 -6.74
CA LYS A 37 -15.70 -18.34 -6.04
C LYS A 37 -17.17 -18.13 -6.20
N ASN A 38 -17.58 -16.91 -6.12
CA ASN A 38 -18.96 -16.61 -6.25
C ASN A 38 -19.50 -17.05 -7.58
N GLU A 39 -18.70 -16.92 -8.57
CA GLU A 39 -19.10 -17.29 -9.87
C GLU A 39 -19.51 -18.73 -9.90
N GLN A 40 -18.78 -19.55 -9.23
CA GLN A 40 -19.04 -20.92 -9.21
C GLN A 40 -20.21 -21.17 -8.45
#